data_358e91ae8541b99c3583edb96e67e107
#
_entry.id   358e91ae8541b99c3583edb96e67e107
#
_cell.length_a   1.000
_cell.length_b   1.000
_cell.length_c   1.000
_cell.angle_alpha   90.00
_cell.angle_beta   90.00
_cell.angle_gamma   90.00
#
_symmetry.space_group_name_H-M   'P 1'
#
loop_
_entity.id
_entity.type
_entity.pdbx_description
1 polymer ?
#
loop_
_entity_poly.entity_id
_entity_poly.type
_entity_poly.pdbx_seq_one_letter_code
_entity_poly.pdbx_strand_id
1 'polypeptide(L)'
;MLDEGDCVVPFTLPSLDSEGTQVVFEGKLVLLVFIETDCPTCRLTLPYLEKLAVSLHGSSASVFCISQDGDDATRRLISDISVDLQVLLDSELIVSRQYNPPFVPALYLIDRDARIIRKGIGFEKKTLNELSAELSSFAGSSQVVFDYDDGTPSYKPGCVSRHLEPSVTGDMATPVDLHAKRGRRASVIELPNGVDPYDYCLRADFSDPLPVIPPTRARVDRMLEVAPLSLIHI
;
A
#
# COMPACT_ATOMS: atom_id res chain seq x y z
N MET A 1 -7.20 -0.32 8.05
CA MET A 1 -5.73 -0.22 7.94
C MET A 1 -5.17 0.11 9.31
N LEU A 2 -4.14 -0.61 9.73
CA LEU A 2 -3.37 -0.25 10.93
C LEU A 2 -2.64 1.08 10.68
N ASP A 3 -2.42 1.83 11.79
CA ASP A 3 -1.83 3.17 11.74
C ASP A 3 -0.64 3.30 12.69
N GLU A 4 0.10 4.40 12.58
CA GLU A 4 1.19 4.71 13.50
C GLU A 4 0.68 4.76 14.95
N GLY A 5 1.40 4.10 15.86
CA GLY A 5 1.02 3.88 17.25
C GLY A 5 0.28 2.58 17.53
N ASP A 6 -0.28 1.92 16.51
CA ASP A 6 -0.96 0.62 16.69
C ASP A 6 0.04 -0.47 17.08
N CYS A 7 -0.42 -1.40 17.96
CA CYS A 7 0.35 -2.58 18.33
C CYS A 7 0.07 -3.72 17.35
N VAL A 8 1.13 -4.45 17.02
CA VAL A 8 1.05 -5.64 16.18
C VAL A 8 1.44 -6.89 16.97
N VAL A 9 1.03 -8.05 16.48
CA VAL A 9 1.36 -9.33 17.11
C VAL A 9 2.29 -10.14 16.20
N PRO A 10 3.20 -10.97 16.78
CA PRO A 10 4.00 -11.91 16.02
C PRO A 10 3.13 -12.84 15.18
N PHE A 11 3.64 -13.23 14.02
CA PHE A 11 2.96 -14.17 13.13
C PHE A 11 3.96 -15.12 12.48
N THR A 12 3.47 -16.20 11.89
CA THR A 12 4.27 -17.15 11.12
C THR A 12 3.69 -17.30 9.72
N LEU A 13 4.54 -17.18 8.71
CA LEU A 13 4.20 -17.43 7.32
C LEU A 13 5.24 -18.34 6.68
N PRO A 14 4.88 -19.14 5.68
CA PRO A 14 5.88 -19.80 4.82
C PRO A 14 6.71 -18.74 4.10
N SER A 15 7.97 -19.07 3.82
CA SER A 15 8.85 -18.26 2.96
C SER A 15 9.17 -19.03 1.69
N LEU A 16 9.84 -18.38 0.74
CA LEU A 16 10.30 -19.06 -0.49
C LEU A 16 11.27 -20.22 -0.21
N ASP A 17 11.96 -20.22 0.95
CA ASP A 17 12.99 -21.18 1.30
C ASP A 17 12.65 -22.09 2.48
N SER A 18 11.54 -21.83 3.19
CA SER A 18 11.12 -22.61 4.36
C SER A 18 9.61 -22.64 4.54
N GLU A 19 9.11 -23.74 5.17
CA GLU A 19 7.69 -23.93 5.41
C GLU A 19 7.11 -23.02 6.50
N GLY A 20 7.95 -22.38 7.31
CA GLY A 20 7.50 -21.48 8.37
C GLY A 20 8.58 -20.55 8.88
N THR A 21 8.42 -19.27 8.63
CA THR A 21 9.26 -18.20 9.19
C THR A 21 8.43 -17.41 10.19
N GLN A 22 8.88 -17.37 11.43
CA GLN A 22 8.26 -16.57 12.48
C GLN A 22 8.81 -15.15 12.45
N VAL A 23 7.92 -14.18 12.34
CA VAL A 23 8.24 -12.76 12.48
C VAL A 23 7.93 -12.33 13.92
N VAL A 24 8.99 -11.93 14.63
CA VAL A 24 8.92 -11.42 15.99
C VAL A 24 9.51 -10.02 16.04
N PHE A 25 8.93 -9.18 16.88
CA PHE A 25 9.28 -7.75 16.96
C PHE A 25 10.12 -7.42 18.20
N GLU A 26 10.02 -8.24 19.26
CA GLU A 26 10.67 -8.00 20.54
C GLU A 26 12.20 -7.80 20.39
N GLY A 27 12.66 -6.65 20.81
CA GLY A 27 14.08 -6.27 20.71
C GLY A 27 14.60 -5.96 19.29
N LYS A 28 13.72 -5.97 18.29
CA LYS A 28 14.08 -5.75 16.87
C LYS A 28 13.39 -4.52 16.28
N LEU A 29 13.98 -4.01 15.22
CA LEU A 29 13.32 -3.04 14.33
C LEU A 29 13.00 -3.75 13.01
N VAL A 30 11.72 -3.85 12.66
CA VAL A 30 11.26 -4.66 11.54
C VAL A 30 10.53 -3.79 10.52
N LEU A 31 10.99 -3.81 9.28
CA LEU A 31 10.26 -3.24 8.15
C LEU A 31 9.49 -4.36 7.45
N LEU A 32 8.16 -4.30 7.53
CA LEU A 32 7.27 -5.15 6.75
C LEU A 32 6.82 -4.43 5.50
N VAL A 33 6.85 -5.12 4.36
CA VAL A 33 6.42 -4.57 3.08
C VAL A 33 5.48 -5.54 2.38
N PHE A 34 4.21 -5.18 2.29
CA PHE A 34 3.23 -5.95 1.52
C PHE A 34 3.37 -5.67 0.05
N ILE A 35 3.42 -6.73 -0.76
CA ILE A 35 3.64 -6.64 -2.21
C ILE A 35 2.71 -7.59 -2.97
N GLU A 36 2.55 -7.30 -4.26
CA GLU A 36 1.92 -8.16 -5.26
C GLU A 36 2.79 -8.28 -6.50
N THR A 37 2.72 -9.43 -7.15
CA THR A 37 3.58 -9.76 -8.28
C THR A 37 3.23 -8.97 -9.55
N ASP A 38 1.96 -8.63 -9.73
CA ASP A 38 1.47 -7.90 -10.90
C ASP A 38 1.53 -6.37 -10.72
N CYS A 39 1.94 -5.91 -9.54
CA CYS A 39 2.02 -4.47 -9.24
C CYS A 39 3.32 -3.86 -9.77
N PRO A 40 3.27 -2.97 -10.78
CA PRO A 40 4.46 -2.32 -11.33
C PRO A 40 5.14 -1.38 -10.34
N THR A 41 4.44 -0.91 -9.32
CA THR A 41 5.03 -0.09 -8.25
C THR A 41 5.76 -0.97 -7.24
N CYS A 42 5.29 -2.19 -6.96
CA CYS A 42 6.03 -3.18 -6.18
C CYS A 42 7.34 -3.55 -6.87
N ARG A 43 7.29 -3.86 -8.19
CA ARG A 43 8.51 -4.14 -8.98
C ARG A 43 9.53 -3.00 -8.92
N LEU A 44 9.09 -1.76 -8.95
CA LEU A 44 9.96 -0.58 -8.80
C LEU A 44 10.59 -0.50 -7.40
N THR A 45 9.84 -0.85 -6.36
CA THR A 45 10.25 -0.69 -4.96
C THR A 45 11.26 -1.74 -4.50
N LEU A 46 11.13 -2.99 -4.97
CA LEU A 46 11.93 -4.13 -4.50
C LEU A 46 13.46 -3.91 -4.55
N PRO A 47 14.07 -3.35 -5.62
CA PRO A 47 15.51 -3.08 -5.63
C PRO A 47 15.97 -2.04 -4.57
N TYR A 48 15.09 -1.14 -4.16
CA TYR A 48 15.36 -0.19 -3.08
C TYR A 48 15.33 -0.87 -1.72
N LEU A 49 14.39 -1.80 -1.51
CA LEU A 49 14.30 -2.60 -0.29
C LEU A 49 15.48 -3.54 -0.13
N GLU A 50 15.99 -4.12 -1.22
CA GLU A 50 17.20 -4.94 -1.19
C GLU A 50 18.41 -4.14 -0.70
N LYS A 51 18.62 -2.92 -1.20
CA LYS A 51 19.70 -2.04 -0.72
C LYS A 51 19.59 -1.77 0.79
N LEU A 52 18.36 -1.57 1.30
CA LEU A 52 18.13 -1.45 2.73
C LEU A 52 18.48 -2.75 3.47
N ALA A 53 17.95 -3.88 3.01
CA ALA A 53 18.19 -5.19 3.64
C ALA A 53 19.69 -5.53 3.72
N VAL A 54 20.44 -5.29 2.64
CA VAL A 54 21.89 -5.50 2.59
C VAL A 54 22.62 -4.62 3.61
N SER A 55 22.21 -3.36 3.77
CA SER A 55 22.85 -2.45 4.74
C SER A 55 22.64 -2.82 6.21
N LEU A 56 21.66 -3.69 6.47
CA LEU A 56 21.27 -4.13 7.82
C LEU A 56 21.82 -5.51 8.21
N HIS A 57 22.63 -6.15 7.35
CA HIS A 57 23.18 -7.46 7.62
C HIS A 57 23.95 -7.49 8.95
N GLY A 58 23.65 -8.50 9.78
CA GLY A 58 24.30 -8.67 11.09
C GLY A 58 23.76 -7.79 12.21
N SER A 59 22.76 -6.98 11.93
CA SER A 59 22.09 -6.15 12.94
C SER A 59 20.81 -6.82 13.48
N SER A 60 20.16 -6.20 14.44
CA SER A 60 18.84 -6.56 14.94
C SER A 60 17.69 -5.87 14.18
N ALA A 61 17.98 -5.22 13.05
CA ALA A 61 16.97 -4.72 12.13
C ALA A 61 16.79 -5.68 10.95
N SER A 62 15.56 -5.81 10.45
CA SER A 62 15.23 -6.74 9.37
C SER A 62 14.19 -6.14 8.40
N VAL A 63 14.27 -6.56 7.14
CA VAL A 63 13.28 -6.23 6.10
C VAL A 63 12.63 -7.53 5.66
N PHE A 64 11.29 -7.59 5.73
CA PHE A 64 10.50 -8.71 5.22
C PHE A 64 9.54 -8.21 4.16
N CYS A 65 9.55 -8.83 2.99
CA CYS A 65 8.49 -8.66 2.01
C CYS A 65 7.40 -9.71 2.27
N ILE A 66 6.13 -9.29 2.27
CA ILE A 66 4.97 -10.16 2.41
C ILE A 66 4.24 -10.17 1.08
N SER A 67 4.38 -11.26 0.34
CA SER A 67 3.71 -11.45 -0.94
C SER A 67 2.27 -11.91 -0.73
N GLN A 68 1.33 -11.20 -1.34
CA GLN A 68 -0.09 -11.57 -1.37
C GLN A 68 -0.39 -12.64 -2.44
N ASP A 69 0.64 -13.11 -3.13
CA ASP A 69 0.57 -14.13 -4.17
C ASP A 69 1.14 -15.46 -3.71
N GLY A 70 0.87 -16.51 -4.51
CA GLY A 70 1.42 -17.83 -4.28
C GLY A 70 2.92 -17.94 -4.64
N ASP A 71 3.53 -19.06 -4.24
CA ASP A 71 4.96 -19.35 -4.40
C ASP A 71 5.45 -19.14 -5.83
N ASP A 72 4.85 -19.80 -6.82
CA ASP A 72 5.33 -19.76 -8.22
C ASP A 72 5.36 -18.35 -8.81
N ALA A 73 4.34 -17.53 -8.53
CA ALA A 73 4.27 -16.17 -9.04
C ALA A 73 5.32 -15.29 -8.34
N THR A 74 5.48 -15.46 -7.03
CA THR A 74 6.46 -14.73 -6.23
C THR A 74 7.89 -15.08 -6.64
N ARG A 75 8.22 -16.35 -6.83
CA ARG A 75 9.55 -16.77 -7.33
C ARG A 75 9.88 -16.16 -8.69
N ARG A 76 8.91 -16.15 -9.62
CA ARG A 76 9.10 -15.48 -10.91
C ARG A 76 9.40 -14.01 -10.76
N LEU A 77 8.62 -13.28 -9.93
CA LEU A 77 8.86 -11.87 -9.68
C LEU A 77 10.29 -11.62 -9.16
N ILE A 78 10.71 -12.34 -8.12
CA ILE A 78 12.02 -12.17 -7.49
C ILE A 78 13.15 -12.50 -8.48
N SER A 79 12.99 -13.58 -9.27
CA SER A 79 13.95 -13.96 -10.31
C SER A 79 14.03 -12.92 -11.44
N ASP A 80 12.89 -12.42 -11.92
CA ASP A 80 12.83 -11.44 -13.02
C ASP A 80 13.54 -10.12 -12.66
N ILE A 81 13.44 -9.71 -11.38
CA ILE A 81 14.05 -8.47 -10.89
C ILE A 81 15.48 -8.73 -10.40
N SER A 82 15.84 -9.98 -10.14
CA SER A 82 17.15 -10.41 -9.62
C SER A 82 17.49 -9.75 -8.28
N VAL A 83 16.56 -9.79 -7.31
CA VAL A 83 16.77 -9.30 -5.94
C VAL A 83 16.86 -10.44 -4.94
N ASP A 84 17.68 -10.22 -3.89
CA ASP A 84 17.84 -11.14 -2.76
C ASP A 84 17.17 -10.55 -1.50
N LEU A 85 15.93 -10.94 -1.28
CA LEU A 85 15.10 -10.44 -0.18
C LEU A 85 14.42 -11.58 0.56
N GLN A 86 14.23 -11.42 1.87
CA GLN A 86 13.38 -12.33 2.65
C GLN A 86 11.91 -12.11 2.27
N VAL A 87 11.34 -13.08 1.54
CA VAL A 87 9.94 -13.01 1.10
C VAL A 87 9.11 -14.06 1.79
N LEU A 88 8.06 -13.62 2.47
CA LEU A 88 7.05 -14.44 3.13
C LEU A 88 5.80 -14.51 2.24
N LEU A 89 5.11 -15.65 2.28
CA LEU A 89 3.96 -15.93 1.42
C LEU A 89 2.67 -15.83 2.25
N ASP A 90 1.84 -14.86 1.96
CA ASP A 90 0.52 -14.64 2.56
C ASP A 90 -0.60 -14.86 1.53
N SER A 91 -0.52 -15.96 0.76
CA SER A 91 -1.50 -16.30 -0.29
C SER A 91 -2.93 -16.47 0.25
N GLU A 92 -3.08 -16.81 1.52
CA GLU A 92 -4.36 -16.87 2.23
C GLU A 92 -4.84 -15.49 2.72
N LEU A 93 -4.00 -14.46 2.57
CA LEU A 93 -4.26 -13.07 2.96
C LEU A 93 -4.59 -12.87 4.45
N ILE A 94 -4.09 -13.74 5.32
CA ILE A 94 -4.37 -13.70 6.76
C ILE A 94 -3.73 -12.47 7.38
N VAL A 95 -2.44 -12.26 7.17
CA VAL A 95 -1.69 -11.11 7.68
C VAL A 95 -2.10 -9.83 6.94
N SER A 96 -2.32 -9.93 5.63
CA SER A 96 -2.82 -8.80 4.83
C SER A 96 -4.15 -8.27 5.34
N ARG A 97 -5.09 -9.13 5.76
CA ARG A 97 -6.36 -8.69 6.37
C ARG A 97 -6.18 -8.04 7.74
N GLN A 98 -5.19 -8.49 8.54
CA GLN A 98 -4.90 -7.87 9.84
C GLN A 98 -4.36 -6.45 9.70
N TYR A 99 -3.40 -6.24 8.80
CA TYR A 99 -2.82 -4.92 8.52
C TYR A 99 -3.74 -4.05 7.68
N ASN A 100 -4.56 -4.67 6.84
CA ASN A 100 -5.57 -4.05 5.98
C ASN A 100 -5.01 -2.88 5.14
N PRO A 101 -3.88 -3.03 4.41
CA PRO A 101 -3.34 -1.98 3.57
C PRO A 101 -4.29 -1.72 2.38
N PRO A 102 -4.65 -0.47 2.08
CA PRO A 102 -5.53 -0.17 0.94
C PRO A 102 -4.83 -0.37 -0.41
N PHE A 103 -3.53 -0.17 -0.45
CA PHE A 103 -2.70 -0.29 -1.65
C PHE A 103 -1.38 -0.98 -1.32
N VAL A 104 -0.74 -1.55 -2.36
CA VAL A 104 0.61 -2.12 -2.30
C VAL A 104 1.54 -1.39 -3.30
N PRO A 105 2.85 -1.26 -3.01
CA PRO A 105 3.50 -1.68 -1.78
C PRO A 105 3.02 -0.87 -0.58
N ALA A 106 2.90 -1.56 0.56
CA ALA A 106 2.58 -0.92 1.83
C ALA A 106 3.71 -1.24 2.82
N LEU A 107 4.29 -0.20 3.40
CA LEU A 107 5.46 -0.28 4.26
C LEU A 107 5.05 0.04 5.69
N TYR A 108 5.49 -0.79 6.64
CA TYR A 108 5.26 -0.61 8.07
C TYR A 108 6.57 -0.83 8.82
N LEU A 109 7.10 0.22 9.43
CA LEU A 109 8.24 0.13 10.34
C LEU A 109 7.73 -0.09 11.76
N ILE A 110 8.16 -1.20 12.36
CA ILE A 110 7.69 -1.67 13.65
C ILE A 110 8.87 -1.71 14.62
N ASP A 111 8.71 -1.09 15.77
CA ASP A 111 9.73 -1.00 16.79
C ASP A 111 9.82 -2.26 17.68
N ARG A 112 10.75 -2.22 18.64
CA ARG A 112 11.03 -3.30 19.60
C ARG A 112 9.88 -3.59 20.57
N ASP A 113 8.93 -2.69 20.68
CA ASP A 113 7.73 -2.81 21.54
C ASP A 113 6.51 -3.25 20.72
N ALA A 114 6.74 -3.75 19.48
CA ALA A 114 5.73 -4.18 18.53
C ALA A 114 4.72 -3.07 18.17
N ARG A 115 5.19 -1.81 18.06
CA ARG A 115 4.38 -0.68 17.63
C ARG A 115 4.80 -0.21 16.23
N ILE A 116 3.83 0.14 15.42
CA ILE A 116 4.08 0.79 14.14
C ILE A 116 4.53 2.23 14.42
N ILE A 117 5.75 2.55 14.05
CA ILE A 117 6.34 3.89 14.23
C ILE A 117 6.36 4.71 12.95
N ARG A 118 6.26 4.06 11.80
CA ARG A 118 6.13 4.72 10.49
C ARG A 118 5.42 3.83 9.49
N LYS A 119 4.65 4.45 8.60
CA LYS A 119 4.04 3.76 7.46
C LYS A 119 4.28 4.51 6.15
N GLY A 120 4.23 3.77 5.03
CA GLY A 120 4.28 4.32 3.68
C GLY A 120 3.39 3.53 2.74
N ILE A 121 2.87 4.17 1.70
CA ILE A 121 2.01 3.54 0.69
C ILE A 121 2.50 3.95 -0.69
N GLY A 122 2.67 2.95 -1.57
CA GLY A 122 3.25 3.18 -2.89
C GLY A 122 4.77 3.34 -2.83
N PHE A 123 5.33 3.91 -3.87
CA PHE A 123 6.75 4.23 -3.95
C PHE A 123 6.95 5.73 -3.73
N GLU A 124 7.74 6.10 -2.74
CA GLU A 124 8.13 7.48 -2.47
C GLU A 124 9.56 7.53 -1.92
N LYS A 125 10.47 8.18 -2.66
CA LYS A 125 11.89 8.28 -2.27
C LYS A 125 12.09 8.99 -0.93
N LYS A 126 11.24 9.97 -0.61
CA LYS A 126 11.27 10.64 0.68
C LYS A 126 11.04 9.65 1.83
N THR A 127 9.96 8.90 1.76
CA THR A 127 9.61 7.87 2.74
C THR A 127 10.70 6.79 2.85
N LEU A 128 11.26 6.33 1.71
CA LEU A 128 12.36 5.37 1.71
C LEU A 128 13.63 5.91 2.37
N ASN A 129 13.96 7.19 2.17
CA ASN A 129 15.10 7.83 2.82
C ASN A 129 14.88 8.01 4.34
N GLU A 130 13.66 8.33 4.76
CA GLU A 130 13.29 8.41 6.17
C GLU A 130 13.39 7.04 6.85
N LEU A 131 12.85 5.99 6.24
CA LEU A 131 12.97 4.60 6.70
C LEU A 131 14.43 4.15 6.78
N SER A 132 15.24 4.49 5.77
CA SER A 132 16.67 4.21 5.75
C SER A 132 17.40 4.86 6.92
N ALA A 133 17.10 6.13 7.23
CA ALA A 133 17.70 6.84 8.34
C ALA A 133 17.38 6.18 9.69
N GLU A 134 16.11 5.80 9.91
CA GLU A 134 15.68 5.16 11.15
C GLU A 134 16.30 3.76 11.31
N LEU A 135 16.27 2.95 10.25
CA LEU A 135 16.84 1.61 10.21
C LEU A 135 18.36 1.66 10.47
N SER A 136 19.07 2.56 9.79
CA SER A 136 20.53 2.71 9.94
C SER A 136 20.93 3.21 11.32
N SER A 137 20.19 4.17 11.87
CA SER A 137 20.40 4.67 13.23
C SER A 137 20.25 3.56 14.27
N PHE A 138 19.23 2.71 14.11
CA PHE A 138 19.00 1.57 15.01
C PHE A 138 20.08 0.50 14.84
N ALA A 139 20.46 0.18 13.62
CA ALA A 139 21.44 -0.85 13.29
C ALA A 139 22.89 -0.43 13.57
N GLY A 140 23.17 0.87 13.76
CA GLY A 140 24.53 1.41 13.81
C GLY A 140 25.27 1.26 12.48
N SER A 141 24.55 1.21 11.36
CA SER A 141 25.08 1.07 10.01
C SER A 141 25.08 2.40 9.24
N SER A 142 25.77 2.43 8.09
CA SER A 142 25.72 3.58 7.20
C SER A 142 24.35 3.71 6.54
N GLN A 143 23.80 4.92 6.52
CA GLN A 143 22.53 5.19 5.85
C GLN A 143 22.65 4.98 4.33
N VAL A 144 21.69 4.25 3.74
CA VAL A 144 21.51 4.20 2.30
C VAL A 144 20.68 5.42 1.88
N VAL A 145 21.25 6.26 1.03
CA VAL A 145 20.56 7.45 0.50
C VAL A 145 20.10 7.16 -0.94
N PHE A 146 18.81 7.34 -1.17
CA PHE A 146 18.22 7.22 -2.51
C PHE A 146 18.15 8.58 -3.18
N ASP A 147 18.90 8.71 -4.27
CA ASP A 147 18.98 9.94 -5.04
C ASP A 147 17.66 10.22 -5.78
N TYR A 148 17.26 11.49 -5.79
CA TYR A 148 16.08 11.93 -6.52
C TYR A 148 16.34 12.01 -8.03
N ASP A 149 17.60 12.11 -8.45
CA ASP A 149 18.02 12.28 -9.84
C ASP A 149 18.55 10.97 -10.48
N ASP A 150 18.23 9.80 -9.92
CA ASP A 150 18.67 8.49 -10.43
C ASP A 150 17.90 8.00 -11.69
N GLY A 151 17.07 8.85 -12.27
CA GLY A 151 16.26 8.53 -13.46
C GLY A 151 14.95 7.81 -13.16
N THR A 152 14.66 7.49 -11.89
CA THR A 152 13.37 6.91 -11.47
C THR A 152 12.45 8.01 -10.90
N PRO A 153 11.12 7.84 -10.95
CA PRO A 153 10.21 8.84 -10.37
C PRO A 153 10.44 9.00 -8.88
N SER A 154 10.26 10.20 -8.34
CA SER A 154 10.32 10.44 -6.89
C SER A 154 9.13 9.86 -6.13
N TYR A 155 8.00 9.69 -6.83
CA TYR A 155 6.75 9.12 -6.33
C TYR A 155 6.05 8.30 -7.41
N LYS A 156 5.42 7.17 -7.00
CA LYS A 156 4.50 6.40 -7.81
C LYS A 156 3.42 5.79 -6.93
N PRO A 157 2.11 5.96 -7.26
CA PRO A 157 1.02 5.41 -6.46
C PRO A 157 1.08 3.87 -6.46
N GLY A 158 0.57 3.27 -5.39
CA GLY A 158 0.42 1.82 -5.27
C GLY A 158 -0.76 1.28 -6.08
N CYS A 159 -0.82 -0.05 -6.22
CA CYS A 159 -1.96 -0.79 -6.75
C CYS A 159 -2.94 -1.14 -5.61
N VAL A 160 -4.21 -1.37 -5.92
CA VAL A 160 -5.19 -1.82 -4.91
C VAL A 160 -4.74 -3.18 -4.36
N SER A 161 -4.77 -3.31 -3.04
CA SER A 161 -4.32 -4.53 -2.38
C SER A 161 -5.28 -5.71 -2.61
N ARG A 162 -4.73 -6.88 -2.94
CA ARG A 162 -5.46 -8.10 -3.33
C ARG A 162 -6.54 -8.53 -2.32
N HIS A 163 -6.29 -8.37 -1.03
CA HIS A 163 -7.29 -8.75 -0.02
C HIS A 163 -8.57 -7.89 -0.08
N LEU A 164 -8.56 -6.80 -0.84
CA LEU A 164 -9.72 -5.94 -1.10
C LEU A 164 -10.38 -6.25 -2.46
N GLU A 165 -9.78 -7.13 -3.28
CA GLU A 165 -10.36 -7.51 -4.56
C GLU A 165 -11.63 -8.36 -4.36
N PRO A 166 -12.73 -8.06 -5.08
CA PRO A 166 -14.00 -8.79 -4.96
C PRO A 166 -13.88 -10.29 -5.23
N SER A 167 -12.93 -10.71 -6.09
CA SER A 167 -12.69 -12.09 -6.47
C SER A 167 -12.07 -12.93 -5.35
N VAL A 168 -11.40 -12.30 -4.38
CA VAL A 168 -10.66 -12.95 -3.29
C VAL A 168 -11.46 -12.95 -1.99
N THR A 169 -12.44 -12.07 -1.86
CA THR A 169 -13.33 -11.98 -0.69
C THR A 169 -14.40 -13.06 -0.67
N GLY A 170 -14.17 -14.22 -1.31
CA GLY A 170 -15.07 -15.35 -1.52
C GLY A 170 -16.27 -15.45 -0.59
N ASP A 171 -17.45 -15.67 -1.14
CA ASP A 171 -18.75 -16.09 -0.57
C ASP A 171 -19.32 -15.42 0.70
N MET A 172 -18.70 -14.39 1.24
CA MET A 172 -19.30 -13.56 2.29
C MET A 172 -19.77 -12.19 1.80
N ALA A 173 -19.60 -11.91 0.55
CA ALA A 173 -20.29 -10.84 -0.15
C ALA A 173 -20.77 -11.41 -1.49
N THR A 174 -22.09 -11.52 -1.67
CA THR A 174 -22.69 -11.38 -3.00
C THR A 174 -21.88 -10.36 -3.79
N PRO A 175 -21.65 -10.53 -5.11
CA PRO A 175 -21.01 -9.50 -5.90
C PRO A 175 -21.62 -8.18 -5.45
N VAL A 176 -20.84 -7.42 -4.69
CA VAL A 176 -21.28 -6.09 -4.33
C VAL A 176 -21.34 -5.43 -5.68
N ASP A 177 -22.55 -5.32 -6.20
CA ASP A 177 -22.83 -4.41 -7.27
C ASP A 177 -22.17 -3.10 -6.84
N LEU A 178 -20.95 -2.85 -7.38
CA LEU A 178 -20.19 -1.64 -7.11
C LEU A 178 -21.01 -0.39 -7.46
N HIS A 179 -22.06 -0.59 -8.27
CA HIS A 179 -23.08 0.39 -8.56
C HIS A 179 -24.16 0.47 -7.49
N ALA A 180 -24.52 -0.64 -6.81
CA ALA A 180 -25.59 -0.67 -5.82
C ALA A 180 -25.13 -0.43 -4.38
N LYS A 181 -23.84 -0.75 -4.02
CA LYS A 181 -23.33 -0.64 -2.65
C LYS A 181 -22.15 0.32 -2.45
N ARG A 182 -21.67 0.99 -3.47
CA ARG A 182 -21.19 2.35 -3.27
C ARG A 182 -22.40 3.23 -3.00
N GLY A 183 -23.08 2.92 -1.90
CA GLY A 183 -23.90 3.90 -1.23
C GLY A 183 -22.99 5.09 -1.09
N ARG A 184 -23.28 6.13 -1.83
CA ARG A 184 -22.56 7.37 -1.86
C ARG A 184 -22.19 7.74 -0.42
N ARG A 185 -20.94 7.49 -0.01
CA ARG A 185 -20.42 7.94 1.29
C ARG A 185 -20.18 9.44 1.28
N ALA A 186 -20.32 10.07 0.11
CA ALA A 186 -20.38 11.51 0.02
C ALA A 186 -21.74 11.95 0.58
N SER A 187 -21.73 12.80 1.60
CA SER A 187 -22.91 13.48 2.07
C SER A 187 -23.56 14.22 0.91
N VAL A 188 -24.82 13.92 0.63
CA VAL A 188 -25.58 14.65 -0.39
C VAL A 188 -25.92 16.02 0.20
N ILE A 189 -25.48 17.08 -0.46
CA ILE A 189 -25.86 18.44 -0.10
C ILE A 189 -27.11 18.79 -0.91
N GLU A 190 -28.22 18.99 -0.23
CA GLU A 190 -29.45 19.49 -0.85
C GLU A 190 -29.38 21.01 -0.95
N LEU A 191 -29.43 21.51 -2.17
CA LEU A 191 -29.42 22.95 -2.41
C LEU A 191 -30.85 23.51 -2.31
N PRO A 192 -31.02 24.72 -1.72
CA PRO A 192 -32.31 25.39 -1.76
C PRO A 192 -32.76 25.65 -3.20
N ASN A 193 -34.09 25.71 -3.39
CA ASN A 193 -34.67 26.01 -4.71
C ASN A 193 -34.11 27.33 -5.28
N GLY A 194 -33.62 27.29 -6.50
CA GLY A 194 -33.06 28.42 -7.22
C GLY A 194 -31.58 28.69 -7.01
N VAL A 195 -30.89 27.87 -6.22
CA VAL A 195 -29.42 27.94 -6.10
C VAL A 195 -28.77 27.13 -7.23
N ASP A 196 -27.93 27.78 -8.03
CA ASP A 196 -27.17 27.12 -9.06
C ASP A 196 -26.05 26.27 -8.42
N PRO A 197 -25.94 24.97 -8.77
CA PRO A 197 -24.88 24.12 -8.24
C PRO A 197 -23.45 24.60 -8.55
N TYR A 198 -23.24 25.29 -9.67
CA TYR A 198 -21.94 25.89 -9.99
C TYR A 198 -21.59 27.02 -9.04
N ASP A 199 -22.53 27.94 -8.84
CA ASP A 199 -22.33 29.06 -7.93
C ASP A 199 -22.11 28.58 -6.50
N TYR A 200 -22.79 27.50 -6.09
CA TYR A 200 -22.56 26.88 -4.80
C TYR A 200 -21.14 26.32 -4.68
N CYS A 201 -20.69 25.55 -5.66
CA CYS A 201 -19.34 24.98 -5.66
C CYS A 201 -18.25 26.04 -5.69
N LEU A 202 -18.43 27.12 -6.43
CA LEU A 202 -17.48 28.23 -6.51
C LEU A 202 -17.32 29.01 -5.19
N ARG A 203 -18.36 29.04 -4.37
CA ARG A 203 -18.36 29.77 -3.09
C ARG A 203 -18.07 28.90 -1.87
N ALA A 204 -18.02 27.59 -2.06
CA ALA A 204 -17.78 26.66 -0.96
C ALA A 204 -16.30 26.63 -0.55
N ASP A 205 -16.04 26.63 0.75
CA ASP A 205 -14.68 26.65 1.33
C ASP A 205 -13.80 25.42 0.93
N PHE A 206 -14.40 24.39 0.36
CA PHE A 206 -13.69 23.21 -0.14
C PHE A 206 -13.28 23.28 -1.62
N SER A 207 -13.65 24.37 -2.32
CA SER A 207 -13.31 24.57 -3.73
C SER A 207 -12.10 25.49 -3.83
N ASP A 208 -11.10 25.06 -4.62
CA ASP A 208 -10.12 26.00 -5.13
C ASP A 208 -10.78 26.93 -6.19
N PRO A 209 -10.18 28.06 -6.54
CA PRO A 209 -10.79 29.03 -7.47
C PRO A 209 -10.87 28.53 -8.93
N LEU A 210 -10.62 27.25 -9.20
CA LEU A 210 -10.74 26.66 -10.53
C LEU A 210 -12.21 26.29 -10.84
N PRO A 211 -12.64 26.37 -12.12
CA PRO A 211 -13.96 25.97 -12.53
C PRO A 211 -14.22 24.49 -12.22
N VAL A 212 -15.08 24.22 -11.27
CA VAL A 212 -15.46 22.86 -10.87
C VAL A 212 -16.78 22.47 -11.54
N ILE A 213 -16.82 21.32 -12.18
CA ILE A 213 -18.09 20.76 -12.66
C ILE A 213 -18.82 20.13 -11.46
N PRO A 214 -19.95 20.69 -11.02
CA PRO A 214 -20.68 20.17 -9.86
C PRO A 214 -21.03 18.70 -10.06
N PRO A 215 -20.71 17.80 -9.11
CA PRO A 215 -21.00 16.38 -9.19
C PRO A 215 -22.48 16.10 -8.88
N THR A 216 -23.40 16.66 -9.68
CA THR A 216 -24.83 16.38 -9.53
C THR A 216 -25.11 14.90 -9.85
N ARG A 217 -26.15 14.33 -9.23
CA ARG A 217 -26.54 12.93 -9.43
C ARG A 217 -26.61 12.55 -10.91
N ALA A 218 -27.31 13.36 -11.71
CA ALA A 218 -27.48 13.12 -13.14
C ALA A 218 -26.16 13.13 -13.94
N ARG A 219 -25.16 13.93 -13.53
CA ARG A 219 -23.85 13.96 -14.17
C ARG A 219 -22.99 12.78 -13.78
N VAL A 220 -23.02 12.42 -12.50
CA VAL A 220 -22.29 11.24 -12.01
C VAL A 220 -22.85 9.96 -12.68
N ASP A 221 -24.17 9.81 -12.74
CA ASP A 221 -24.81 8.65 -13.38
C ASP A 221 -24.42 8.58 -14.87
N ARG A 222 -24.47 9.71 -15.60
CA ARG A 222 -24.03 9.78 -17.01
C ARG A 222 -22.54 9.43 -17.20
N MET A 223 -21.67 9.87 -16.31
CA MET A 223 -20.25 9.52 -16.37
C MET A 223 -20.04 8.03 -16.14
N LEU A 224 -20.78 7.42 -15.23
CA LEU A 224 -20.73 5.98 -14.96
C LEU A 224 -21.26 5.14 -16.12
N GLU A 225 -22.25 5.63 -16.86
CA GLU A 225 -22.76 4.97 -18.06
C GLU A 225 -21.75 4.94 -19.22
N VAL A 226 -20.92 5.97 -19.35
CA VAL A 226 -19.98 6.13 -20.46
C VAL A 226 -18.57 5.66 -20.12
N ALA A 227 -18.21 5.64 -18.84
CA ALA A 227 -16.89 5.18 -18.41
C ALA A 227 -16.89 3.64 -18.32
N PRO A 228 -16.21 2.93 -19.23
CA PRO A 228 -15.99 1.51 -19.05
C PRO A 228 -15.20 1.29 -17.75
N LEU A 229 -15.60 0.29 -16.97
CA LEU A 229 -15.00 -0.05 -15.66
C LEU A 229 -13.48 -0.31 -15.70
N SER A 230 -12.89 -0.36 -16.89
CA SER A 230 -11.46 -0.53 -17.13
C SER A 230 -10.61 0.73 -16.93
N LEU A 231 -11.20 1.90 -16.65
CA LEU A 231 -10.44 3.13 -16.40
C LEU A 231 -9.90 3.27 -14.97
N ILE A 232 -10.03 2.23 -14.15
CA ILE A 232 -9.37 2.17 -12.82
C ILE A 232 -7.86 1.85 -12.96
N HIS A 233 -7.34 1.73 -14.17
CA HIS A 233 -5.92 1.44 -14.46
C HIS A 233 -5.16 2.62 -15.09
N ILE A 234 -5.57 3.86 -14.79
CA ILE A 234 -4.75 5.04 -15.12
C ILE A 234 -4.04 5.53 -13.88
#